data_9b5e95db7d439fe4c9b2374cb0ec8552
#
_entry.id   9b5e95db7d439fe4c9b2374cb0ec8552
#
_cell.length_a   1.000
_cell.length_b   1.000
_cell.length_c   1.000
_cell.angle_alpha   90.00
_cell.angle_beta   90.00
_cell.angle_gamma   90.00
#
_symmetry.space_group_name_H-M   'P 1'
#
loop_
_entity.id
_entity.type
_entity.pdbx_description
1 polymer ?
#
loop_
_entity_poly.entity_id
_entity_poly.type
_entity_poly.pdbx_seq_one_letter_code
_entity_poly.pdbx_strand_id
1 'polypeptide(L)'
;MEFPIPEPLKEEHAELHAELEEAIRAGGRVGEAATEVAKRLHPHLVREEKFALPPLGLLAALAKGASSPGMAGVLALTDELEAELPVMLSEHKQIVAALGELVAAAKAEQKPQFARFAEKLIQHARTEEEVLYPAAILVGRYVRLTIDARKSSNNQLSQE
;
A
#
# COMPACT_ATOMS: atom_id res chain seq x y z
N MET A 1 -10.75 -16.49 -6.74
CA MET A 1 -9.29 -16.30 -6.98
C MET A 1 -8.77 -15.44 -5.87
N GLU A 2 -7.67 -15.84 -5.25
CA GLU A 2 -6.96 -15.01 -4.28
C GLU A 2 -6.05 -14.03 -5.01
N PHE A 3 -5.88 -12.85 -4.45
CA PHE A 3 -4.99 -11.81 -4.97
C PHE A 3 -3.86 -11.60 -3.95
N PRO A 4 -2.80 -12.41 -4.01
CA PRO A 4 -1.70 -12.30 -3.04
C PRO A 4 -0.94 -10.99 -3.26
N ILE A 5 -0.62 -10.32 -2.16
CA ILE A 5 0.29 -9.18 -2.18
C ILE A 5 1.64 -9.66 -2.74
N PRO A 6 2.29 -8.93 -3.67
CA PRO A 6 3.63 -9.24 -4.12
C PRO A 6 4.63 -9.40 -2.97
N GLU A 7 5.40 -10.49 -3.00
CA GLU A 7 6.30 -10.83 -1.89
C GLU A 7 7.28 -9.71 -1.50
N PRO A 8 7.90 -8.96 -2.43
CA PRO A 8 8.77 -7.86 -2.05
C PRO A 8 8.09 -6.76 -1.22
N LEU A 9 6.78 -6.53 -1.43
CA LEU A 9 6.02 -5.54 -0.64
C LEU A 9 5.72 -6.05 0.77
N LYS A 10 5.46 -7.35 0.93
CA LYS A 10 5.31 -7.95 2.25
C LYS A 10 6.62 -7.92 3.05
N GLU A 11 7.72 -8.24 2.39
CA GLU A 11 9.05 -8.20 3.01
C GLU A 11 9.37 -6.77 3.47
N GLU A 12 9.11 -5.76 2.63
CA GLU A 12 9.32 -4.35 2.98
C GLU A 12 8.47 -3.92 4.18
N HIS A 13 7.18 -4.28 4.23
CA HIS A 13 6.31 -4.00 5.38
C HIS A 13 6.82 -4.68 6.65
N ALA A 14 7.26 -5.93 6.56
CA ALA A 14 7.82 -6.65 7.71
C ALA A 14 9.11 -6.00 8.24
N GLU A 15 9.98 -5.52 7.35
CA GLU A 15 11.20 -4.78 7.73
C GLU A 15 10.86 -3.45 8.42
N LEU A 16 9.94 -2.66 7.84
CA LEU A 16 9.51 -1.39 8.43
C LEU A 16 8.88 -1.61 9.81
N HIS A 17 8.13 -2.67 9.97
CA HIS A 17 7.55 -3.05 11.26
C HIS A 17 8.62 -3.37 12.30
N ALA A 18 9.63 -4.18 11.92
CA ALA A 18 10.73 -4.56 12.82
C ALA A 18 11.56 -3.33 13.24
N GLU A 19 11.88 -2.43 12.30
CA GLU A 19 12.62 -1.19 12.59
C GLU A 19 11.82 -0.25 13.52
N LEU A 20 10.49 -0.15 13.33
CA LEU A 20 9.62 0.63 14.21
C LEU A 20 9.60 0.05 15.64
N GLU A 21 9.52 -1.26 15.78
CA GLU A 21 9.58 -1.91 17.08
C GLU A 21 10.93 -1.68 17.79
N GLU A 22 12.03 -1.67 17.04
CA GLU A 22 13.34 -1.32 17.59
C GLU A 22 13.36 0.13 18.12
N ALA A 23 12.77 1.07 17.39
CA ALA A 23 12.65 2.45 17.83
C ALA A 23 11.80 2.58 19.11
N ILE A 24 10.69 1.84 19.21
CA ILE A 24 9.85 1.80 20.42
C ILE A 24 10.65 1.25 21.61
N ARG A 25 11.36 0.16 21.43
CA ARG A 25 12.20 -0.47 22.47
C ARG A 25 13.38 0.38 22.92
N ALA A 26 13.82 1.31 22.08
CA ALA A 26 14.89 2.23 22.45
C ALA A 26 14.52 3.14 23.64
N GLY A 27 13.23 3.29 23.93
CA GLY A 27 12.73 4.12 25.04
C GLY A 27 13.04 5.59 24.87
N GLY A 28 12.88 6.35 25.95
CA GLY A 28 13.12 7.80 25.95
C GLY A 28 12.22 8.54 24.96
N ARG A 29 12.67 9.68 24.48
CA ARG A 29 11.93 10.49 23.49
C ARG A 29 11.76 9.79 22.14
N VAL A 30 12.74 8.99 21.75
CA VAL A 30 12.66 8.16 20.54
C VAL A 30 11.54 7.14 20.67
N GLY A 31 11.48 6.39 21.78
CA GLY A 31 10.44 5.38 22.01
C GLY A 31 9.04 5.97 22.09
N GLU A 32 8.89 7.15 22.71
CA GLU A 32 7.62 7.88 22.76
C GLU A 32 7.16 8.32 21.36
N ALA A 33 8.05 8.93 20.58
CA ALA A 33 7.75 9.36 19.21
C ALA A 33 7.43 8.16 18.29
N ALA A 34 8.20 7.08 18.40
CA ALA A 34 7.95 5.85 17.63
C ALA A 34 6.59 5.20 17.98
N THR A 35 6.19 5.25 19.25
CA THR A 35 4.86 4.79 19.68
C THR A 35 3.73 5.61 19.04
N GLU A 36 3.91 6.93 18.90
CA GLU A 36 2.94 7.77 18.19
C GLU A 36 2.87 7.48 16.69
N VAL A 37 4.01 7.14 16.07
CA VAL A 37 4.04 6.63 14.68
C VAL A 37 3.25 5.32 14.59
N ALA A 38 3.50 4.36 15.47
CA ALA A 38 2.85 3.05 15.46
C ALA A 38 1.32 3.14 15.57
N LYS A 39 0.80 4.02 16.41
CA LYS A 39 -0.65 4.24 16.56
C LYS A 39 -1.35 4.63 15.26
N ARG A 40 -0.65 5.33 14.37
CA ARG A 40 -1.18 5.76 13.07
C ARG A 40 -0.88 4.76 11.98
N LEU A 41 0.33 4.20 11.99
CA LEU A 41 0.81 3.31 10.93
C LEU A 41 0.10 1.95 10.96
N HIS A 42 -0.06 1.31 12.12
CA HIS A 42 -0.63 -0.05 12.19
C HIS A 42 -2.04 -0.16 11.55
N PRO A 43 -3.03 0.69 11.88
CA PRO A 43 -4.34 0.60 11.23
C PRO A 43 -4.28 0.93 9.75
N HIS A 44 -3.36 1.79 9.33
CA HIS A 44 -3.13 2.13 7.93
C HIS A 44 -2.61 0.92 7.13
N LEU A 45 -1.57 0.24 7.60
CA LEU A 45 -1.02 -0.97 6.97
C LEU A 45 -2.06 -2.09 6.84
N VAL A 46 -2.91 -2.28 7.86
CA VAL A 46 -4.01 -3.27 7.80
C VAL A 46 -4.95 -2.99 6.63
N ARG A 47 -5.24 -1.71 6.36
CA ARG A 47 -6.10 -1.31 5.23
C ARG A 47 -5.41 -1.49 3.90
N GLU A 48 -4.14 -1.15 3.80
CA GLU A 48 -3.34 -1.36 2.59
C GLU A 48 -3.30 -2.84 2.20
N GLU A 49 -2.96 -3.70 3.16
CA GLU A 49 -2.89 -5.14 2.94
C GLU A 49 -4.26 -5.77 2.63
N LYS A 50 -5.34 -5.12 3.05
CA LYS A 50 -6.71 -5.59 2.77
C LYS A 50 -7.14 -5.29 1.33
N PHE A 51 -6.93 -4.09 0.80
CA PHE A 51 -7.50 -3.69 -0.48
C PHE A 51 -6.55 -2.95 -1.44
N ALA A 52 -5.49 -2.29 -0.95
CA ALA A 52 -4.62 -1.49 -1.81
C ALA A 52 -3.52 -2.30 -2.50
N LEU A 53 -2.85 -3.20 -1.77
CA LEU A 53 -1.73 -3.98 -2.29
C LEU A 53 -2.12 -5.27 -3.02
N PRO A 54 -3.19 -6.01 -2.66
CA PRO A 54 -3.53 -7.27 -3.33
C PRO A 54 -3.77 -7.14 -4.84
N PRO A 55 -4.35 -6.06 -5.40
CA PRO A 55 -4.49 -5.89 -6.84
C PRO A 55 -3.16 -5.95 -7.59
N LEU A 56 -2.06 -5.52 -6.98
CA LEU A 56 -0.73 -5.52 -7.57
C LEU A 56 -0.22 -6.94 -7.87
N GLY A 57 -0.74 -7.96 -7.20
CA GLY A 57 -0.45 -9.36 -7.49
C GLY A 57 -0.86 -9.81 -8.89
N LEU A 58 -1.73 -9.07 -9.56
CA LEU A 58 -2.11 -9.34 -10.96
C LEU A 58 -1.18 -8.71 -12.00
N LEU A 59 -0.33 -7.75 -11.63
CA LEU A 59 0.48 -6.97 -12.59
C LEU A 59 1.28 -7.86 -13.53
N ALA A 60 2.01 -8.85 -13.01
CA ALA A 60 2.85 -9.72 -13.82
C ALA A 60 2.05 -10.60 -14.80
N ALA A 61 0.86 -11.04 -14.39
CA ALA A 61 -0.03 -11.83 -15.24
C ALA A 61 -0.66 -10.96 -16.34
N LEU A 62 -1.16 -9.79 -15.98
CA LEU A 62 -1.76 -8.84 -16.92
C LEU A 62 -0.74 -8.35 -17.95
N ALA A 63 0.48 -8.06 -17.53
CA ALA A 63 1.58 -7.64 -18.41
C ALA A 63 1.93 -8.71 -19.46
N LYS A 64 1.65 -9.99 -19.18
CA LYS A 64 1.80 -11.12 -20.11
C LYS A 64 0.53 -11.40 -20.96
N GLY A 65 -0.47 -10.53 -20.85
CA GLY A 65 -1.74 -10.69 -21.57
C GLY A 65 -2.69 -11.72 -20.97
N ALA A 66 -2.42 -12.19 -19.74
CA ALA A 66 -3.34 -13.11 -19.07
C ALA A 66 -4.68 -12.43 -18.78
N SER A 67 -5.77 -13.18 -18.99
CA SER A 67 -7.12 -12.72 -18.69
C SER A 67 -8.01 -13.91 -18.37
N SER A 68 -8.63 -13.90 -17.20
CA SER A 68 -9.55 -14.95 -16.75
C SER A 68 -10.78 -14.34 -16.04
N PRO A 69 -11.93 -15.04 -16.05
CA PRO A 69 -13.13 -14.58 -15.34
C PRO A 69 -12.90 -14.36 -13.84
N GLY A 70 -12.00 -15.14 -13.20
CA GLY A 70 -11.68 -15.01 -11.78
C GLY A 70 -11.01 -13.68 -11.42
N MET A 71 -10.39 -12.98 -12.39
CA MET A 71 -9.78 -11.66 -12.14
C MET A 71 -10.82 -10.59 -11.83
N ALA A 72 -12.10 -10.80 -12.19
CA ALA A 72 -13.18 -9.84 -11.88
C ALA A 72 -13.31 -9.53 -10.38
N GLY A 73 -12.91 -10.45 -9.51
CA GLY A 73 -12.93 -10.24 -8.06
C GLY A 73 -12.03 -9.09 -7.58
N VAL A 74 -11.02 -8.70 -8.36
CA VAL A 74 -10.15 -7.57 -8.01
C VAL A 74 -10.87 -6.23 -8.03
N LEU A 75 -11.97 -6.12 -8.79
CA LEU A 75 -12.72 -4.87 -8.94
C LEU A 75 -13.25 -4.34 -7.61
N ALA A 76 -13.71 -5.23 -6.73
CA ALA A 76 -14.17 -4.82 -5.40
C ALA A 76 -13.04 -4.17 -4.57
N LEU A 77 -11.82 -4.69 -4.68
CA LEU A 77 -10.65 -4.14 -3.96
C LEU A 77 -10.23 -2.79 -4.53
N THR A 78 -10.20 -2.67 -5.85
CA THR A 78 -9.80 -1.41 -6.50
C THR A 78 -10.87 -0.33 -6.37
N ASP A 79 -12.16 -0.68 -6.36
CA ASP A 79 -13.25 0.26 -6.09
C ASP A 79 -13.20 0.74 -4.61
N GLU A 80 -12.89 -0.15 -3.65
CA GLU A 80 -12.65 0.22 -2.25
C GLU A 80 -11.43 1.15 -2.14
N LEU A 81 -10.32 0.86 -2.83
CA LEU A 81 -9.15 1.73 -2.86
C LEU A 81 -9.47 3.13 -3.42
N GLU A 82 -10.17 3.22 -4.55
CA GLU A 82 -10.54 4.53 -5.12
C GLU A 82 -11.42 5.34 -4.16
N ALA A 83 -12.36 4.70 -3.46
CA ALA A 83 -13.21 5.35 -2.48
C ALA A 83 -12.46 5.83 -1.24
N GLU A 84 -11.51 5.03 -0.75
CA GLU A 84 -10.75 5.28 0.47
C GLU A 84 -9.48 6.12 0.25
N LEU A 85 -9.07 6.34 -1.01
CA LEU A 85 -7.81 7.02 -1.34
C LEU A 85 -7.64 8.38 -0.65
N PRO A 86 -8.65 9.28 -0.60
CA PRO A 86 -8.50 10.57 0.11
C PRO A 86 -8.19 10.40 1.60
N VAL A 87 -8.75 9.37 2.24
CA VAL A 87 -8.51 9.05 3.66
C VAL A 87 -7.09 8.53 3.84
N MET A 88 -6.65 7.58 3.00
CA MET A 88 -5.30 7.01 3.05
C MET A 88 -4.23 8.09 2.85
N LEU A 89 -4.42 9.01 1.90
CA LEU A 89 -3.52 10.14 1.70
C LEU A 89 -3.50 11.10 2.90
N SER A 90 -4.63 11.29 3.58
CA SER A 90 -4.70 12.06 4.83
C SER A 90 -3.96 11.35 5.98
N GLU A 91 -4.07 10.03 6.06
CA GLU A 91 -3.33 9.21 7.03
C GLU A 91 -1.81 9.31 6.80
N HIS A 92 -1.35 9.26 5.54
CA HIS A 92 0.07 9.48 5.21
C HIS A 92 0.59 10.82 5.72
N LYS A 93 -0.17 11.91 5.56
CA LYS A 93 0.23 13.21 6.10
C LYS A 93 0.40 13.19 7.62
N GLN A 94 -0.48 12.49 8.33
CA GLN A 94 -0.39 12.34 9.79
C GLN A 94 0.80 11.45 10.19
N ILE A 95 1.07 10.38 9.46
CA ILE A 95 2.22 9.51 9.67
C ILE A 95 3.51 10.28 9.42
N VAL A 96 3.61 11.04 8.33
CA VAL A 96 4.79 11.87 8.02
C VAL A 96 5.03 12.93 9.08
N ALA A 97 3.97 13.56 9.62
CA ALA A 97 4.10 14.50 10.73
C ALA A 97 4.66 13.83 11.99
N ALA A 98 4.16 12.64 12.35
CA ALA A 98 4.67 11.87 13.49
C ALA A 98 6.13 11.41 13.26
N LEU A 99 6.50 11.05 12.02
CA LEU A 99 7.88 10.73 11.67
C LEU A 99 8.82 11.94 11.80
N GLY A 100 8.34 13.14 11.54
CA GLY A 100 9.09 14.38 11.80
C GLY A 100 9.48 14.53 13.26
N GLU A 101 8.56 14.21 14.19
CA GLU A 101 8.84 14.19 15.63
C GLU A 101 9.85 13.09 16.00
N LEU A 102 9.77 11.92 15.37
CA LEU A 102 10.75 10.86 15.56
C LEU A 102 12.16 11.29 15.10
N VAL A 103 12.26 11.98 13.97
CA VAL A 103 13.55 12.55 13.48
C VAL A 103 14.11 13.53 14.49
N ALA A 104 13.28 14.43 15.03
CA ALA A 104 13.71 15.41 16.04
C ALA A 104 14.19 14.72 17.31
N ALA A 105 13.45 13.71 17.81
CA ALA A 105 13.83 12.93 18.97
C ALA A 105 15.15 12.15 18.75
N ALA A 106 15.29 11.52 17.58
CA ALA A 106 16.51 10.77 17.22
C ALA A 106 17.74 11.66 17.16
N LYS A 107 17.61 12.89 16.64
CA LYS A 107 18.70 13.88 16.64
C LYS A 107 19.05 14.33 18.04
N ALA A 108 18.05 14.62 18.88
CA ALA A 108 18.28 15.08 20.27
C ALA A 108 18.95 14.01 21.13
N GLU A 109 18.66 12.73 20.90
CA GLU A 109 19.24 11.60 21.63
C GLU A 109 20.49 11.00 20.95
N GLN A 110 20.97 11.60 19.85
CA GLN A 110 22.12 11.13 19.08
C GLN A 110 22.00 9.67 18.62
N LYS A 111 20.81 9.30 18.15
CA LYS A 111 20.44 7.96 17.62
C LYS A 111 20.10 8.04 16.14
N PRO A 112 21.09 8.31 15.24
CA PRO A 112 20.83 8.60 13.82
C PRO A 112 20.17 7.45 13.05
N GLN A 113 20.25 6.21 13.53
CA GLN A 113 19.61 5.05 12.92
C GLN A 113 18.07 5.23 12.85
N PHE A 114 17.45 5.83 13.86
CA PHE A 114 16.00 6.04 13.86
C PHE A 114 15.57 7.25 13.01
N ALA A 115 16.45 8.22 12.81
CA ALA A 115 16.20 9.26 11.81
C ALA A 115 16.23 8.68 10.39
N ARG A 116 17.19 7.79 10.07
CA ARG A 116 17.24 7.08 8.78
C ARG A 116 16.01 6.18 8.55
N PHE A 117 15.56 5.48 9.58
CA PHE A 117 14.32 4.72 9.52
C PHE A 117 13.12 5.61 9.17
N ALA A 118 12.98 6.75 9.85
CA ALA A 118 11.89 7.68 9.57
C ALA A 118 11.93 8.20 8.12
N GLU A 119 13.11 8.53 7.60
CA GLU A 119 13.29 8.93 6.20
C GLU A 119 12.93 7.81 5.22
N LYS A 120 13.30 6.56 5.52
CA LYS A 120 12.94 5.36 4.74
C LYS A 120 11.41 5.20 4.67
N LEU A 121 10.72 5.34 5.79
CA LEU A 121 9.26 5.21 5.85
C LEU A 121 8.54 6.36 5.13
N ILE A 122 9.06 7.58 5.19
CA ILE A 122 8.55 8.72 4.40
C ILE A 122 8.70 8.42 2.90
N GLN A 123 9.84 7.89 2.47
CA GLN A 123 10.04 7.52 1.06
C GLN A 123 9.13 6.38 0.63
N HIS A 124 8.87 5.40 1.51
CA HIS A 124 7.93 4.32 1.28
C HIS A 124 6.51 4.88 1.01
N ALA A 125 5.99 5.74 1.89
CA ALA A 125 4.69 6.38 1.71
C ALA A 125 4.58 7.15 0.38
N ARG A 126 5.64 7.85 -0.04
CA ARG A 126 5.68 8.51 -1.35
C ARG A 126 5.63 7.52 -2.52
N THR A 127 6.31 6.39 -2.40
CA THR A 127 6.27 5.33 -3.43
C THR A 127 4.87 4.75 -3.56
N GLU A 128 4.15 4.60 -2.47
CA GLU A 128 2.75 4.17 -2.48
C GLU A 128 1.86 5.18 -3.18
N GLU A 129 1.95 6.45 -2.83
CA GLU A 129 1.14 7.52 -3.43
C GLU A 129 1.42 7.71 -4.93
N GLU A 130 2.69 7.71 -5.32
CA GLU A 130 3.10 8.05 -6.68
C GLU A 130 3.11 6.84 -7.63
N VAL A 131 3.22 5.62 -7.12
CA VAL A 131 3.41 4.42 -7.94
C VAL A 131 2.42 3.31 -7.61
N LEU A 132 2.34 2.85 -6.35
CA LEU A 132 1.63 1.62 -6.03
C LEU A 132 0.12 1.78 -6.06
N TYR A 133 -0.44 2.84 -5.47
CA TYR A 133 -1.89 3.10 -5.53
C TYR A 133 -2.37 3.39 -6.95
N PRO A 134 -1.70 4.25 -7.74
CA PRO A 134 -2.04 4.41 -9.15
C PRO A 134 -1.98 3.10 -9.94
N ALA A 135 -0.96 2.26 -9.72
CA ALA A 135 -0.84 0.97 -10.40
C ALA A 135 -1.97 0.02 -10.02
N ALA A 136 -2.34 -0.06 -8.74
CA ALA A 136 -3.46 -0.89 -8.26
C ALA A 136 -4.80 -0.44 -8.89
N ILE A 137 -5.05 0.86 -8.96
CA ILE A 137 -6.24 1.43 -9.61
C ILE A 137 -6.24 1.09 -11.12
N LEU A 138 -5.10 1.19 -11.78
CA LEU A 138 -4.98 0.85 -13.20
C LEU A 138 -5.23 -0.64 -13.45
N VAL A 139 -4.84 -1.53 -12.54
CA VAL A 139 -5.20 -2.97 -12.60
C VAL A 139 -6.72 -3.14 -12.65
N GLY A 140 -7.45 -2.49 -11.78
CA GLY A 140 -8.93 -2.55 -11.77
C GLY A 140 -9.53 -2.03 -13.06
N ARG A 141 -9.09 -0.87 -13.53
CA ARG A 141 -9.58 -0.28 -14.79
C ARG A 141 -9.31 -1.16 -15.99
N TYR A 142 -8.11 -1.74 -16.08
CA TYR A 142 -7.75 -2.66 -17.15
C TYR A 142 -8.61 -3.92 -17.13
N VAL A 143 -8.80 -4.55 -15.97
CA VAL A 143 -9.65 -5.73 -15.81
C VAL A 143 -11.08 -5.42 -16.22
N ARG A 144 -11.64 -4.27 -15.83
CA ARG A 144 -12.99 -3.83 -16.20
C ARG A 144 -13.14 -3.72 -17.73
N LEU A 145 -12.20 -3.06 -18.39
CA LEU A 145 -12.19 -2.93 -19.85
C LEU A 145 -12.15 -4.29 -20.56
N THR A 146 -11.36 -5.23 -20.06
CA THR A 146 -11.26 -6.57 -20.69
C THR A 146 -12.52 -7.41 -20.51
N ILE A 147 -13.24 -7.25 -19.40
CA ILE A 147 -14.54 -7.89 -19.14
C ILE A 147 -15.61 -7.34 -20.10
N ASP A 148 -15.67 -6.02 -20.23
CA ASP A 148 -16.67 -5.35 -21.07
C ASP A 148 -16.47 -5.65 -22.56
N ALA A 149 -15.23 -5.70 -23.02
CA ALA A 149 -14.90 -6.11 -24.38
C ALA A 149 -15.37 -7.55 -24.71
N ARG A 150 -15.20 -8.48 -23.76
CA ARG A 150 -15.68 -9.87 -23.93
C ARG A 150 -17.20 -9.99 -23.97
N LYS A 151 -17.91 -9.24 -23.13
CA LYS A 151 -19.38 -9.22 -23.14
C LYS A 151 -19.92 -8.72 -24.49
N SER A 152 -19.29 -7.67 -25.04
CA SER A 152 -19.67 -7.12 -26.34
C SER A 152 -19.47 -8.12 -27.46
N SER A 153 -18.34 -8.84 -27.48
CA SER A 153 -18.04 -9.87 -28.49
C SER A 153 -19.02 -11.05 -28.42
N ASN A 154 -19.36 -11.51 -27.21
CA ASN A 154 -20.32 -12.60 -27.03
C ASN A 154 -21.75 -12.24 -27.44
N ASN A 155 -22.16 -10.98 -27.23
CA ASN A 155 -23.49 -10.51 -27.66
C ASN A 155 -23.62 -10.43 -29.19
N GLN A 156 -22.54 -10.12 -29.91
CA GLN A 156 -22.55 -10.12 -31.38
C GLN A 156 -22.71 -11.52 -31.96
N LEU A 157 -21.97 -12.51 -31.39
CA LEU A 157 -22.06 -13.91 -31.84
C LEU A 157 -23.40 -14.60 -31.53
N SER A 158 -24.19 -14.05 -30.60
CA SER A 158 -25.52 -14.59 -30.24
C SER A 158 -26.66 -14.01 -31.05
N GLN A 159 -26.39 -13.08 -31.96
CA GLN A 159 -27.36 -12.45 -32.86
C GLN A 159 -27.25 -12.89 -34.32
N GLU A 160 -26.28 -13.76 -34.62
CA GLU A 160 -26.12 -14.48 -35.90
C GLU A 160 -26.67 -15.91 -35.80
#